data_2a70ea5d185e4170bb95b943cf4675ee
#
_entry.id   2a70ea5d185e4170bb95b943cf4675ee
#
_cell.length_a   1.000
_cell.length_b   1.000
_cell.length_c   1.000
_cell.angle_alpha   90.00
_cell.angle_beta   90.00
_cell.angle_gamma   90.00
#
_symmetry.space_group_name_H-M   'P 1'
#
loop_
_entity.id
_entity.type
_entity.pdbx_description
1 polymer ?
#
loop_
_entity_poly.entity_id
_entity_poly.type
_entity_poly.pdbx_seq_one_letter_code
_entity_poly.pdbx_strand_id
1 'polypeptide(L)'
;MAELKITANNFEKEALQSPLPVLLDFWAPWCSPCRMLAPELKALADEYAGRVVVGKVNVDEEPELAAAFRVASIPTVVVIRDGKVVRTSVGYKTKEALAALLA
;
A
#
# COMPACT_ATOMS: atom_id res chain seq x y z
N MET A 1 -5.21 -14.97 -2.90
CA MET A 1 -4.14 -14.02 -2.56
C MET A 1 -4.71 -12.74 -2.08
N ALA A 2 -4.30 -12.37 -0.88
CA ALA A 2 -4.86 -11.15 -0.28
C ALA A 2 -4.10 -9.89 -0.71
N GLU A 3 -2.82 -10.00 -1.05
CA GLU A 3 -2.01 -8.85 -1.47
C GLU A 3 -1.76 -8.88 -2.97
N LEU A 4 -1.79 -7.69 -3.60
CA LEU A 4 -1.52 -7.54 -5.02
C LEU A 4 -0.18 -6.87 -5.24
N LYS A 5 0.55 -7.33 -6.25
CA LYS A 5 1.71 -6.59 -6.74
C LYS A 5 1.21 -5.49 -7.67
N ILE A 6 1.46 -4.23 -7.31
CA ILE A 6 1.04 -3.08 -8.10
C ILE A 6 2.22 -2.57 -8.92
N THR A 7 2.01 -2.43 -10.20
CA THR A 7 2.99 -1.94 -11.17
C THR A 7 2.39 -0.79 -11.97
N ALA A 8 3.21 -0.11 -12.75
CA ALA A 8 2.69 0.94 -13.65
C ALA A 8 1.62 0.39 -14.59
N ASN A 9 1.70 -0.90 -14.96
CA ASN A 9 0.77 -1.51 -15.91
C ASN A 9 -0.61 -1.76 -15.32
N ASN A 10 -0.72 -2.06 -14.01
CA ASN A 10 -2.02 -2.39 -13.41
C ASN A 10 -2.51 -1.32 -12.43
N PHE A 11 -1.72 -0.28 -12.18
CA PHE A 11 -2.04 0.72 -11.17
C PHE A 11 -3.40 1.36 -11.39
N GLU A 12 -3.68 1.82 -12.61
CA GLU A 12 -4.94 2.51 -12.88
C GLU A 12 -6.12 1.60 -12.60
N LYS A 13 -6.08 0.38 -13.11
CA LYS A 13 -7.19 -0.57 -12.96
C LYS A 13 -7.36 -1.01 -11.51
N GLU A 14 -6.27 -1.41 -10.86
CA GLU A 14 -6.35 -2.05 -9.55
C GLU A 14 -6.45 -1.04 -8.41
N ALA A 15 -5.89 0.15 -8.57
CA ALA A 15 -5.87 1.14 -7.51
C ALA A 15 -6.82 2.31 -7.75
N LEU A 16 -6.79 2.93 -8.93
CA LEU A 16 -7.60 4.12 -9.18
C LEU A 16 -9.06 3.78 -9.49
N GLN A 17 -9.30 2.67 -10.18
CA GLN A 17 -10.66 2.26 -10.59
C GLN A 17 -11.29 1.25 -9.64
N SER A 18 -10.63 0.96 -8.52
CA SER A 18 -11.15 0.00 -7.56
C SER A 18 -12.44 0.53 -6.92
N PRO A 19 -13.49 -0.30 -6.84
CA PRO A 19 -14.71 0.05 -6.10
C PRO A 19 -14.50 -0.05 -4.59
N LEU A 20 -13.40 -0.68 -4.14
CA LEU A 20 -13.06 -0.83 -2.74
C LEU A 20 -11.96 0.14 -2.35
N PRO A 21 -11.85 0.52 -1.07
CA PRO A 21 -10.67 1.25 -0.62
C PRO A 21 -9.40 0.48 -0.91
N VAL A 22 -8.33 1.19 -1.23
CA VAL A 22 -7.03 0.59 -1.57
C VAL A 22 -5.99 1.11 -0.59
N LEU A 23 -5.20 0.20 -0.04
CA LEU A 23 -4.06 0.53 0.79
C LEU A 23 -2.81 0.12 0.02
N LEU A 24 -1.97 1.10 -0.34
CA LEU A 24 -0.73 0.86 -1.08
C LEU A 24 0.46 0.97 -0.14
N ASP A 25 1.33 -0.04 -0.17
CA ASP A 25 2.59 -0.07 0.57
C ASP A 25 3.75 0.14 -0.40
N PHE A 26 4.43 1.28 -0.28
CA PHE A 26 5.65 1.57 -1.04
C PHE A 26 6.83 1.04 -0.25
N TRP A 27 7.55 0.08 -0.80
CA TRP A 27 8.55 -0.68 -0.07
C TRP A 27 9.76 -1.03 -0.96
N ALA A 28 10.82 -1.56 -0.34
CA ALA A 28 11.94 -2.14 -1.05
C ALA A 28 12.49 -3.32 -0.25
N PRO A 29 13.07 -4.33 -0.92
CA PRO A 29 13.54 -5.53 -0.22
C PRO A 29 14.73 -5.27 0.74
N TRP A 30 15.50 -4.21 0.49
CA TRP A 30 16.65 -3.86 1.34
C TRP A 30 16.25 -3.02 2.56
N CYS A 31 15.01 -2.65 2.67
CA CYS A 31 14.51 -1.75 3.72
C CYS A 31 14.07 -2.55 4.95
N SER A 32 14.77 -2.38 6.06
CA SER A 32 14.48 -3.14 7.27
C SER A 32 13.09 -2.84 7.85
N PRO A 33 12.68 -1.57 8.01
CA PRO A 33 11.32 -1.30 8.50
C PRO A 33 10.23 -1.83 7.55
N CYS A 34 10.52 -1.87 6.24
CA CYS A 34 9.58 -2.44 5.27
C CYS A 34 9.39 -3.94 5.53
N ARG A 35 10.47 -4.65 5.84
CA ARG A 35 10.39 -6.08 6.15
C ARG A 35 9.64 -6.34 7.46
N MET A 36 9.75 -5.41 8.43
CA MET A 36 8.98 -5.49 9.67
C MET A 36 7.49 -5.25 9.43
N LEU A 37 7.17 -4.37 8.49
CA LEU A 37 5.79 -4.07 8.14
C LEU A 37 5.11 -5.21 7.38
N ALA A 38 5.86 -5.98 6.62
CA ALA A 38 5.30 -6.99 5.72
C ALA A 38 4.34 -7.96 6.41
N PRO A 39 4.66 -8.57 7.57
CA PRO A 39 3.70 -9.46 8.23
C PRO A 39 2.46 -8.74 8.78
N GLU A 40 2.60 -7.48 9.20
CA GLU A 40 1.46 -6.69 9.65
C GLU A 40 0.50 -6.41 8.47
N LEU A 41 1.08 -6.09 7.33
CA LEU A 41 0.32 -5.83 6.12
C LEU A 41 -0.38 -7.09 5.61
N LYS A 42 0.32 -8.22 5.66
CA LYS A 42 -0.26 -9.50 5.26
C LYS A 42 -1.45 -9.87 6.15
N ALA A 43 -1.32 -9.69 7.45
CA ALA A 43 -2.39 -9.98 8.40
C ALA A 43 -3.60 -9.08 8.13
N LEU A 44 -3.36 -7.80 7.83
CA LEU A 44 -4.42 -6.87 7.48
C LEU A 44 -5.12 -7.29 6.19
N ALA A 45 -4.35 -7.66 5.18
CA ALA A 45 -4.89 -8.07 3.89
C ALA A 45 -5.78 -9.30 4.03
N ASP A 46 -5.36 -10.26 4.86
CA ASP A 46 -6.15 -11.47 5.09
C ASP A 46 -7.45 -11.15 5.84
N GLU A 47 -7.38 -10.29 6.85
CA GLU A 47 -8.54 -9.93 7.65
C GLU A 47 -9.57 -9.13 6.83
N TYR A 48 -9.11 -8.25 5.96
CA TYR A 48 -9.97 -7.35 5.19
C TYR A 48 -10.21 -7.82 3.76
N ALA A 49 -9.89 -9.08 3.46
CA ALA A 49 -10.10 -9.64 2.11
C ALA A 49 -11.55 -9.45 1.68
N GLY A 50 -11.74 -8.97 0.45
CA GLY A 50 -13.06 -8.67 -0.10
C GLY A 50 -13.62 -7.31 0.32
N ARG A 51 -12.98 -6.60 1.25
CA ARG A 51 -13.42 -5.28 1.72
C ARG A 51 -12.42 -4.19 1.41
N VAL A 52 -11.15 -4.53 1.31
CA VAL A 52 -10.05 -3.59 1.03
C VAL A 52 -9.08 -4.28 0.10
N VAL A 53 -8.57 -3.53 -0.87
CA VAL A 53 -7.48 -4.00 -1.73
C VAL A 53 -6.18 -3.58 -1.08
N VAL A 54 -5.28 -4.53 -0.83
CA VAL A 54 -3.95 -4.24 -0.30
C VAL A 54 -2.96 -4.47 -1.43
N GLY A 55 -2.26 -3.41 -1.84
CA GLY A 55 -1.30 -3.45 -2.93
C GLY A 55 0.09 -3.11 -2.45
N LYS A 56 1.09 -3.73 -3.07
CA LYS A 56 2.50 -3.47 -2.77
C LYS A 56 3.19 -2.92 -3.99
N VAL A 57 3.88 -1.79 -3.82
CA VAL A 57 4.66 -1.14 -4.88
C VAL A 57 6.14 -1.20 -4.49
N ASN A 58 6.93 -1.95 -5.25
CA ASN A 58 8.37 -1.99 -5.07
C ASN A 58 8.97 -0.74 -5.71
N VAL A 59 9.53 0.16 -4.89
CA VAL A 59 10.01 1.45 -5.40
C VAL A 59 11.21 1.32 -6.32
N ASP A 60 11.97 0.23 -6.20
CA ASP A 60 13.10 -0.01 -7.10
C ASP A 60 12.63 -0.38 -8.50
N GLU A 61 11.53 -1.14 -8.58
CA GLU A 61 10.95 -1.55 -9.85
C GLU A 61 10.01 -0.51 -10.45
N GLU A 62 9.39 0.32 -9.60
CA GLU A 62 8.37 1.30 -10.01
C GLU A 62 8.76 2.71 -9.55
N PRO A 63 9.92 3.23 -9.99
CA PRO A 63 10.36 4.56 -9.52
C PRO A 63 9.42 5.69 -9.91
N GLU A 64 8.72 5.55 -11.04
CA GLU A 64 7.80 6.60 -11.49
C GLU A 64 6.54 6.66 -10.64
N LEU A 65 6.03 5.51 -10.21
CA LEU A 65 4.92 5.51 -9.26
C LEU A 65 5.33 6.13 -7.93
N ALA A 66 6.49 5.75 -7.42
CA ALA A 66 7.00 6.33 -6.17
C ALA A 66 7.12 7.84 -6.28
N ALA A 67 7.64 8.34 -7.40
CA ALA A 67 7.78 9.78 -7.64
C ALA A 67 6.41 10.46 -7.72
N ALA A 68 5.44 9.83 -8.38
CA ALA A 68 4.10 10.39 -8.53
C ALA A 68 3.41 10.59 -7.18
N PHE A 69 3.66 9.69 -6.22
CA PHE A 69 3.14 9.81 -4.87
C PHE A 69 4.06 10.58 -3.93
N ARG A 70 5.18 11.12 -4.44
CA ARG A 70 6.15 11.91 -3.68
C ARG A 70 6.69 11.14 -2.48
N VAL A 71 6.97 9.85 -2.68
CA VAL A 71 7.51 8.99 -1.63
C VAL A 71 8.96 9.37 -1.39
N ALA A 72 9.25 9.92 -0.21
CA ALA A 72 10.59 10.33 0.19
C ALA A 72 11.25 9.31 1.11
N SER A 73 10.47 8.58 1.87
CA SER A 73 10.95 7.58 2.83
C SER A 73 10.10 6.33 2.71
N ILE A 74 10.67 5.17 2.97
CA ILE A 74 9.92 3.91 2.95
C ILE A 74 10.06 3.22 4.30
N PRO A 75 9.01 2.47 4.72
CA PRO A 75 7.76 2.28 4.01
C PRO A 75 6.88 3.53 4.06
N THR A 76 6.14 3.77 3.00
CA THR A 76 5.07 4.76 2.98
C THR A 76 3.79 4.03 2.60
N VAL A 77 2.73 4.25 3.36
CA VAL A 77 1.42 3.64 3.12
C VAL A 77 0.45 4.73 2.73
N VAL A 78 -0.27 4.51 1.64
CA VAL A 78 -1.24 5.46 1.08
C VAL A 78 -2.59 4.76 1.00
N VAL A 79 -3.65 5.44 1.46
CA VAL A 79 -5.02 4.95 1.30
C VAL A 79 -5.70 5.74 0.20
N ILE A 80 -6.28 5.03 -0.76
CA ILE A 80 -7.00 5.61 -1.90
C ILE A 80 -8.46 5.18 -1.80
N ARG A 81 -9.37 6.16 -1.90
CA ARG A 81 -10.81 5.93 -2.00
C ARG A 81 -11.35 6.66 -3.20
N ASP A 82 -12.11 5.97 -4.04
CA ASP A 82 -12.73 6.57 -5.24
C ASP A 82 -11.69 7.30 -6.10
N GLY A 83 -10.51 6.69 -6.24
CA GLY A 83 -9.44 7.22 -7.06
C GLY A 83 -8.66 8.38 -6.44
N LYS A 84 -8.87 8.69 -5.16
CA LYS A 84 -8.24 9.84 -4.51
C LYS A 84 -7.49 9.40 -3.25
N VAL A 85 -6.32 10.00 -3.03
CA VAL A 85 -5.55 9.77 -1.81
C VAL A 85 -6.25 10.45 -0.64
N VAL A 86 -6.60 9.67 0.38
CA VAL A 86 -7.29 10.19 1.58
C VAL A 86 -6.42 10.12 2.83
N ARG A 87 -5.37 9.28 2.84
CA ARG A 87 -4.45 9.15 3.97
C ARG A 87 -3.06 8.82 3.46
N THR A 88 -2.04 9.30 4.17
CA THR A 88 -0.65 8.92 3.93
C THR A 88 0.02 8.71 5.29
N SER A 89 0.77 7.63 5.42
CA SER A 89 1.47 7.30 6.66
C SER A 89 2.88 6.82 6.32
N VAL A 90 3.89 7.36 7.03
CA VAL A 90 5.30 7.01 6.81
C VAL A 90 5.81 6.21 7.99
N GLY A 91 6.54 5.14 7.70
CA GLY A 91 7.19 4.31 8.70
C GLY A 91 6.40 3.07 9.07
N TYR A 92 7.02 2.26 9.92
CA TYR A 92 6.40 1.03 10.40
C TYR A 92 5.13 1.31 11.20
N LYS A 93 4.12 0.46 11.00
CA LYS A 93 2.86 0.51 11.76
C LYS A 93 2.43 -0.92 12.08
N THR A 94 1.75 -1.10 13.20
CA THR A 94 1.11 -2.36 13.52
C THR A 94 -0.13 -2.55 12.64
N LYS A 95 -0.63 -3.78 12.58
CA LYS A 95 -1.88 -4.08 11.85
C LYS A 95 -3.01 -3.17 12.33
N GLU A 96 -3.12 -2.96 13.64
CA GLU A 96 -4.18 -2.12 14.21
C GLU A 96 -4.04 -0.66 13.77
N ALA A 97 -2.81 -0.15 13.75
CA ALA A 97 -2.57 1.21 13.29
C ALA A 97 -2.83 1.35 11.79
N LEU A 98 -2.51 0.33 11.00
CA LEU A 98 -2.85 0.31 9.57
C LEU A 98 -4.36 0.30 9.37
N ALA A 99 -5.08 -0.51 10.14
CA ALA A 99 -6.53 -0.58 10.05
C ALA A 99 -7.17 0.77 10.38
N ALA A 100 -6.59 1.51 11.31
CA ALA A 100 -7.09 2.84 11.68
C ALA A 100 -7.03 3.83 10.51
N LEU A 101 -6.10 3.63 9.57
CA LEU A 101 -6.00 4.48 8.38
C LEU A 101 -7.22 4.28 7.45
N LEU A 102 -7.91 3.15 7.57
CA LEU A 102 -9.04 2.82 6.72
C LEU A 102 -10.37 3.33 7.29
N ALA A 103 -10.36 3.84 8.49
CA ALA A 103 -11.57 4.34 9.15
C ALA A 103 -12.12 5.61 8.48
#